data_b06c83e8ef4e37775ba697030d87e6a0
#
_entry.id   b06c83e8ef4e37775ba697030d87e6a0
#
_cell.length_a   1.000
_cell.length_b   1.000
_cell.length_c   1.000
_cell.angle_alpha   90.00
_cell.angle_beta   90.00
_cell.angle_gamma   90.00
#
_symmetry.space_group_name_H-M   'P 1'
#
loop_
_entity.id
_entity.type
_entity.pdbx_description
1 polymer ?
#
loop_
_entity_poly.entity_id
_entity_poly.type
_entity_poly.pdbx_seq_one_letter_code
_entity_poly.pdbx_strand_id
1 'polypeptide(L)'
;MAQVKKTSVRDAILDSATELFTERGYSNTTLADISRKASVTMSNIYNYYDSKLDVLFAIYEPWLDERIDFVAQETEKIKEPKEKMRYLLKYLFSELPADTNCFANNFMQAIVTRKSDENYSRDLLLRSEEKISEIIRNSIPESLKEGLADNILIHFFFMAQDGFVINYALNGPSRRVDAIVDLLCKMIFNSEPVDTPS
;
A
#
# COMPACT_ATOMS: atom_id res chain seq x y z
N MET A 1 -29.99 -23.74 -16.40
CA MET A 1 -30.09 -22.88 -15.21
C MET A 1 -28.66 -22.68 -14.71
N ALA A 2 -28.12 -21.47 -14.81
CA ALA A 2 -26.79 -21.17 -14.29
C ALA A 2 -26.83 -21.27 -12.76
N GLN A 3 -25.96 -22.10 -12.20
CA GLN A 3 -25.80 -22.25 -10.75
C GLN A 3 -25.23 -20.96 -10.21
N VAL A 4 -26.05 -20.13 -9.57
CA VAL A 4 -25.60 -18.93 -8.85
C VAL A 4 -24.68 -19.43 -7.75
N LYS A 5 -23.37 -19.12 -7.87
CA LYS A 5 -22.35 -19.47 -6.87
C LYS A 5 -22.78 -18.82 -5.55
N LYS A 6 -23.20 -19.61 -4.59
CA LYS A 6 -23.61 -19.11 -3.27
C LYS A 6 -22.39 -18.46 -2.65
N THR A 7 -22.41 -17.13 -2.51
CA THR A 7 -21.35 -16.35 -1.86
C THR A 7 -21.09 -16.97 -0.48
N SER A 8 -19.84 -17.25 -0.16
CA SER A 8 -19.51 -17.78 1.16
C SER A 8 -19.76 -16.72 2.24
N VAL A 9 -19.98 -17.13 3.48
CA VAL A 9 -20.14 -16.21 4.62
C VAL A 9 -18.92 -15.29 4.72
N ARG A 10 -17.72 -15.83 4.48
CA ARG A 10 -16.48 -15.08 4.47
C ARG A 10 -16.49 -13.98 3.41
N ASP A 11 -16.88 -14.31 2.18
CA ASP A 11 -16.92 -13.34 1.08
C ASP A 11 -17.95 -12.24 1.37
N ALA A 12 -19.13 -12.59 1.89
CA ALA A 12 -20.16 -11.63 2.27
C ALA A 12 -19.67 -10.63 3.35
N ILE A 13 -18.86 -11.10 4.31
CA ILE A 13 -18.24 -10.24 5.33
C ILE A 13 -17.24 -9.28 4.67
N LEU A 14 -16.33 -9.77 3.80
CA LEU A 14 -15.30 -8.94 3.17
C LEU A 14 -15.90 -7.93 2.20
N ASP A 15 -16.88 -8.33 1.37
CA ASP A 15 -17.57 -7.43 0.45
C ASP A 15 -18.27 -6.29 1.21
N SER A 16 -19.01 -6.64 2.27
CA SER A 16 -19.72 -5.66 3.11
C SER A 16 -18.76 -4.72 3.85
N ALA A 17 -17.64 -5.25 4.33
CA ALA A 17 -16.60 -4.45 4.99
C ALA A 17 -15.93 -3.50 3.99
N THR A 18 -15.59 -3.97 2.79
CA THR A 18 -15.02 -3.15 1.71
C THR A 18 -15.91 -1.96 1.38
N GLU A 19 -17.21 -2.20 1.16
CA GLU A 19 -18.16 -1.14 0.88
C GLU A 19 -18.24 -0.12 2.03
N LEU A 20 -18.35 -0.60 3.28
CA LEU A 20 -18.44 0.29 4.45
C LEU A 20 -17.16 1.08 4.70
N PHE A 21 -15.99 0.47 4.53
CA PHE A 21 -14.70 1.17 4.66
C PHE A 21 -14.52 2.22 3.56
N THR A 22 -14.99 1.95 2.35
CA THR A 22 -14.97 2.93 1.25
C THR A 22 -15.94 4.10 1.50
N GLU A 23 -17.16 3.80 1.97
CA GLU A 23 -18.21 4.81 2.19
C GLU A 23 -17.96 5.70 3.41
N ARG A 24 -17.47 5.13 4.53
CA ARG A 24 -17.45 5.77 5.86
C ARG A 24 -16.08 5.86 6.48
N GLY A 25 -15.10 5.16 5.93
CA GLY A 25 -13.78 4.98 6.51
C GLY A 25 -13.74 3.91 7.61
N TYR A 26 -12.54 3.46 7.92
CA TYR A 26 -12.30 2.45 8.94
C TYR A 26 -12.79 2.89 10.32
N SER A 27 -12.46 4.11 10.73
CA SER A 27 -12.78 4.62 12.07
C SER A 27 -14.28 4.67 12.35
N ASN A 28 -15.11 4.96 11.35
CA ASN A 28 -16.56 5.09 11.48
C ASN A 28 -17.34 3.79 11.18
N THR A 29 -16.65 2.68 10.95
CA THR A 29 -17.25 1.37 10.69
C THR A 29 -17.03 0.46 11.88
N THR A 30 -18.07 -0.26 12.31
CA THR A 30 -17.99 -1.26 13.38
C THR A 30 -18.23 -2.67 12.83
N LEU A 31 -17.77 -3.71 13.56
CA LEU A 31 -18.11 -5.11 13.23
C LEU A 31 -19.63 -5.34 13.22
N ALA A 32 -20.39 -4.63 14.07
CA ALA A 32 -21.85 -4.72 14.07
C ALA A 32 -22.47 -4.15 12.78
N ASP A 33 -21.89 -3.10 12.19
CA ASP A 33 -22.33 -2.57 10.90
C ASP A 33 -22.04 -3.57 9.77
N ILE A 34 -20.85 -4.18 9.79
CA ILE A 34 -20.46 -5.23 8.83
C ILE A 34 -21.39 -6.44 8.96
N SER A 35 -21.65 -6.91 10.17
CA SER A 35 -22.59 -8.02 10.45
C SER A 35 -23.99 -7.74 9.86
N ARG A 36 -24.51 -6.56 10.11
CA ARG A 36 -25.82 -6.13 9.61
C ARG A 36 -25.87 -6.05 8.09
N LYS A 37 -24.86 -5.45 7.44
CA LYS A 37 -24.78 -5.31 5.98
C LYS A 37 -24.59 -6.67 5.29
N ALA A 38 -23.74 -7.53 5.84
CA ALA A 38 -23.52 -8.89 5.35
C ALA A 38 -24.67 -9.86 5.60
N SER A 39 -25.68 -9.46 6.38
CA SER A 39 -26.78 -10.33 6.84
C SER A 39 -26.28 -11.60 7.56
N VAL A 40 -25.24 -11.46 8.38
CA VAL A 40 -24.64 -12.53 9.20
C VAL A 40 -24.70 -12.16 10.67
N THR A 41 -24.52 -13.14 11.56
CA THR A 41 -24.43 -12.85 13.00
C THR A 41 -23.02 -12.41 13.41
N MET A 42 -22.90 -11.71 14.53
CA MET A 42 -21.59 -11.38 15.11
C MET A 42 -20.74 -12.64 15.36
N SER A 43 -21.36 -13.74 15.80
CA SER A 43 -20.67 -15.02 15.97
C SER A 43 -20.08 -15.55 14.65
N ASN A 44 -20.76 -15.32 13.52
CA ASN A 44 -20.20 -15.68 12.22
C ASN A 44 -18.94 -14.86 11.90
N ILE A 45 -18.91 -13.57 12.26
CA ILE A 45 -17.71 -12.75 12.05
C ILE A 45 -16.57 -13.30 12.90
N TYR A 46 -16.79 -13.50 14.21
CA TYR A 46 -15.75 -14.00 15.12
C TYR A 46 -15.26 -15.42 14.82
N ASN A 47 -15.98 -16.21 14.00
CA ASN A 47 -15.47 -17.49 13.51
C ASN A 47 -14.37 -17.35 12.45
N TYR A 48 -14.22 -16.17 11.82
CA TYR A 48 -13.24 -15.90 10.77
C TYR A 48 -12.21 -14.85 11.14
N TYR A 49 -12.57 -13.88 12.00
CA TYR A 49 -11.78 -12.68 12.32
C TYR A 49 -11.90 -12.32 13.79
N ASP A 50 -10.80 -12.17 14.48
CA ASP A 50 -10.76 -11.79 15.90
C ASP A 50 -11.07 -10.31 16.14
N SER A 51 -10.78 -9.47 15.15
CA SER A 51 -10.94 -8.02 15.25
C SER A 51 -11.39 -7.37 13.93
N LYS A 52 -11.79 -6.11 14.00
CA LYS A 52 -12.02 -5.28 12.80
C LYS A 52 -10.73 -5.08 12.00
N LEU A 53 -9.60 -5.07 12.69
CA LEU A 53 -8.28 -4.96 12.07
C LEU A 53 -8.01 -6.18 11.19
N ASP A 54 -8.32 -7.41 11.66
CA ASP A 54 -8.13 -8.63 10.86
C ASP A 54 -9.02 -8.64 9.61
N VAL A 55 -10.24 -8.12 9.70
CA VAL A 55 -11.10 -7.93 8.52
C VAL A 55 -10.45 -6.97 7.52
N LEU A 56 -9.90 -5.86 7.99
CA LEU A 56 -9.20 -4.91 7.12
C LEU A 56 -7.97 -5.55 6.47
N PHE A 57 -7.14 -6.27 7.22
CA PHE A 57 -5.96 -6.96 6.68
C PHE A 57 -6.34 -7.98 5.61
N ALA A 58 -7.41 -8.74 5.83
CA ALA A 58 -7.88 -9.71 4.86
C ALA A 58 -8.33 -9.09 3.51
N ILE A 59 -8.66 -7.80 3.50
CA ILE A 59 -8.97 -7.02 2.30
C ILE A 59 -7.71 -6.33 1.74
N TYR A 60 -6.92 -5.72 2.63
CA TYR A 60 -5.81 -4.86 2.25
C TYR A 60 -4.59 -5.63 1.72
N GLU A 61 -4.25 -6.77 2.33
CA GLU A 61 -3.09 -7.55 1.90
C GLU A 61 -3.17 -8.01 0.43
N PRO A 62 -4.26 -8.66 -0.02
CA PRO A 62 -4.37 -9.08 -1.42
C PRO A 62 -4.37 -7.88 -2.39
N TRP A 63 -5.02 -6.79 -2.00
CA TRP A 63 -5.04 -5.57 -2.80
C TRP A 63 -3.63 -4.96 -2.94
N LEU A 64 -2.87 -4.87 -1.84
CA LEU A 64 -1.51 -4.31 -1.87
C LEU A 64 -0.57 -5.18 -2.69
N ASP A 65 -0.64 -6.50 -2.52
CA ASP A 65 0.13 -7.47 -3.32
C ASP A 65 -0.16 -7.29 -4.82
N GLU A 66 -1.44 -7.19 -5.21
CA GLU A 66 -1.84 -6.94 -6.60
C GLU A 66 -1.28 -5.61 -7.13
N ARG A 67 -1.27 -4.55 -6.32
CA ARG A 67 -0.73 -3.24 -6.72
C ARG A 67 0.80 -3.28 -6.90
N ILE A 68 1.51 -3.97 -6.01
CA ILE A 68 2.96 -4.15 -6.13
C ILE A 68 3.30 -4.98 -7.37
N ASP A 69 2.60 -6.10 -7.58
CA ASP A 69 2.82 -6.95 -8.76
C ASP A 69 2.50 -6.20 -10.06
N PHE A 70 1.45 -5.38 -10.08
CA PHE A 70 1.13 -4.52 -11.21
C PHE A 70 2.27 -3.54 -11.53
N VAL A 71 2.77 -2.81 -10.52
CA VAL A 71 3.85 -1.84 -10.75
C VAL A 71 5.16 -2.52 -11.17
N ALA A 72 5.42 -3.73 -10.64
CA ALA A 72 6.56 -4.54 -11.07
C ALA A 72 6.48 -4.85 -12.58
N GLN A 73 5.34 -5.36 -13.03
CA GLN A 73 5.11 -5.69 -14.44
C GLN A 73 5.19 -4.46 -15.37
N GLU A 74 4.67 -3.31 -14.94
CA GLU A 74 4.75 -2.08 -15.73
C GLU A 74 6.18 -1.54 -15.81
N THR A 75 6.94 -1.60 -14.71
CA THR A 75 8.35 -1.18 -14.72
C THR A 75 9.23 -2.07 -15.59
N GLU A 76 8.95 -3.37 -15.72
CA GLU A 76 9.68 -4.28 -16.62
C GLU A 76 9.60 -3.87 -18.10
N LYS A 77 8.50 -3.25 -18.52
CA LYS A 77 8.30 -2.78 -19.91
C LYS A 77 9.14 -1.55 -20.25
N ILE A 78 9.63 -0.83 -19.25
CA ILE A 78 10.41 0.40 -19.40
C ILE A 78 11.90 0.01 -19.47
N LYS A 79 12.64 0.49 -20.46
CA LYS A 79 14.05 0.16 -20.65
C LYS A 79 15.00 1.02 -19.84
N GLU A 80 14.72 2.34 -19.79
CA GLU A 80 15.60 3.31 -19.15
C GLU A 80 15.46 3.28 -17.63
N PRO A 81 16.56 3.04 -16.86
CA PRO A 81 16.50 2.94 -15.41
C PRO A 81 15.89 4.16 -14.73
N LYS A 82 16.21 5.36 -15.20
CA LYS A 82 15.67 6.62 -14.66
C LYS A 82 14.16 6.72 -14.88
N GLU A 83 13.66 6.27 -16.02
CA GLU A 83 12.22 6.28 -16.32
C GLU A 83 11.47 5.18 -15.53
N LYS A 84 12.11 4.03 -15.27
CA LYS A 84 11.56 3.02 -14.33
C LYS A 84 11.35 3.64 -12.95
N MET A 85 12.38 4.29 -12.41
CA MET A 85 12.33 4.95 -11.10
C MET A 85 11.26 6.04 -11.08
N ARG A 86 11.20 6.86 -12.12
CA ARG A 86 10.17 7.90 -12.28
C ARG A 86 8.77 7.32 -12.20
N TYR A 87 8.52 6.25 -12.96
CA TYR A 87 7.23 5.56 -12.98
C TYR A 87 6.86 5.03 -11.59
N LEU A 88 7.79 4.31 -10.94
CA LEU A 88 7.60 3.77 -9.60
C LEU A 88 7.26 4.86 -8.58
N LEU A 89 8.04 5.95 -8.55
CA LEU A 89 7.80 7.05 -7.61
C LEU A 89 6.48 7.76 -7.87
N LYS A 90 6.10 7.98 -9.14
CA LYS A 90 4.78 8.52 -9.49
C LYS A 90 3.66 7.60 -9.01
N TYR A 91 3.81 6.30 -9.22
CA TYR A 91 2.82 5.33 -8.74
C TYR A 91 2.66 5.39 -7.22
N LEU A 92 3.76 5.35 -6.47
CA LEU A 92 3.74 5.39 -5.00
C LEU A 92 3.15 6.70 -4.45
N PHE A 93 3.48 7.85 -5.05
CA PHE A 93 3.14 9.16 -4.50
C PHE A 93 1.86 9.77 -5.05
N SER A 94 1.30 9.22 -6.14
CA SER A 94 0.11 9.74 -6.79
C SER A 94 -0.97 8.69 -6.99
N GLU A 95 -0.65 7.59 -7.67
CA GLU A 95 -1.65 6.60 -8.09
C GLU A 95 -2.16 5.77 -6.90
N LEU A 96 -1.24 5.29 -6.07
CA LEU A 96 -1.59 4.49 -4.89
C LEU A 96 -2.42 5.28 -3.86
N PRO A 97 -2.10 6.55 -3.52
CA PRO A 97 -2.95 7.38 -2.68
C PRO A 97 -4.33 7.69 -3.28
N ALA A 98 -4.44 7.70 -4.60
CA ALA A 98 -5.67 8.01 -5.33
C ALA A 98 -6.61 6.80 -5.50
N ASP A 99 -6.31 5.66 -4.88
CA ASP A 99 -7.17 4.47 -4.97
C ASP A 99 -8.61 4.76 -4.57
N THR A 100 -9.54 4.39 -5.45
CA THR A 100 -10.97 4.69 -5.29
C THR A 100 -11.61 3.99 -4.08
N ASN A 101 -11.04 2.89 -3.64
CA ASN A 101 -11.50 2.16 -2.46
C ASN A 101 -10.96 2.74 -1.16
N CYS A 102 -10.11 3.75 -1.24
CA CYS A 102 -9.47 4.40 -0.08
C CYS A 102 -8.72 3.44 0.84
N PHE A 103 -8.22 2.31 0.32
CA PHE A 103 -7.62 1.26 1.15
C PHE A 103 -6.37 1.74 1.89
N ALA A 104 -5.48 2.48 1.22
CA ALA A 104 -4.29 3.03 1.87
C ALA A 104 -4.68 3.96 3.04
N ASN A 105 -5.67 4.85 2.85
CA ASN A 105 -6.15 5.73 3.91
C ASN A 105 -6.83 4.96 5.05
N ASN A 106 -7.64 3.94 4.74
CA ASN A 106 -8.27 3.09 5.75
C ASN A 106 -7.24 2.33 6.57
N PHE A 107 -6.16 1.86 5.94
CA PHE A 107 -5.04 1.22 6.61
C PHE A 107 -4.34 2.18 7.58
N MET A 108 -4.03 3.41 7.14
CA MET A 108 -3.44 4.43 8.01
C MET A 108 -4.33 4.76 9.21
N GLN A 109 -5.64 4.91 9.00
CA GLN A 109 -6.60 5.10 10.11
C GLN A 109 -6.56 3.93 11.09
N ALA A 110 -6.52 2.69 10.60
CA ALA A 110 -6.50 1.49 11.43
C ALA A 110 -5.24 1.43 12.31
N ILE A 111 -4.06 1.65 11.72
CA ILE A 111 -2.79 1.58 12.44
C ILE A 111 -2.69 2.67 13.53
N VAL A 112 -3.09 3.90 13.20
CA VAL A 112 -3.03 5.02 14.17
C VAL A 112 -4.04 4.87 15.29
N THR A 113 -5.20 4.26 15.04
CA THR A 113 -6.29 4.12 16.04
C THR A 113 -6.33 2.73 16.68
N ARG A 114 -5.41 1.82 16.36
CA ARG A 114 -5.38 0.47 16.91
C ARG A 114 -5.26 0.49 18.44
N LYS A 115 -5.89 -0.49 19.07
CA LYS A 115 -5.73 -0.72 20.51
C LYS A 115 -4.46 -1.51 20.78
N SER A 116 -3.92 -1.40 21.99
CA SER A 116 -2.69 -2.09 22.42
C SER A 116 -2.82 -3.62 22.48
N ASP A 117 -4.04 -4.13 22.56
CA ASP A 117 -4.40 -5.55 22.60
C ASP A 117 -4.69 -6.16 21.22
N GLU A 118 -4.75 -5.33 20.18
CA GLU A 118 -4.89 -5.83 18.79
C GLU A 118 -3.52 -6.30 18.27
N ASN A 119 -3.47 -7.56 17.82
CA ASN A 119 -2.28 -8.13 17.20
C ASN A 119 -2.00 -7.43 15.87
N TYR A 120 -0.93 -6.63 15.83
CA TYR A 120 -0.40 -6.05 14.61
C TYR A 120 0.89 -6.77 14.24
N SER A 121 0.86 -7.50 13.12
CA SER A 121 2.08 -8.06 12.55
C SER A 121 2.72 -7.04 11.60
N ARG A 122 4.04 -6.89 11.71
CA ARG A 122 4.83 -6.11 10.75
C ARG A 122 5.16 -6.88 9.47
N ASP A 123 4.70 -8.12 9.35
CA ASP A 123 5.08 -9.02 8.25
C ASP A 123 4.63 -8.47 6.90
N LEU A 124 3.43 -7.86 6.83
CA LEU A 124 2.96 -7.22 5.60
C LEU A 124 3.90 -6.08 5.17
N LEU A 125 4.25 -5.19 6.11
CA LEU A 125 5.16 -4.08 5.83
C LEU A 125 6.52 -4.60 5.33
N LEU A 126 7.12 -5.54 6.04
CA LEU A 126 8.44 -6.10 5.69
C LEU A 126 8.42 -6.80 4.33
N ARG A 127 7.38 -7.58 4.02
CA ARG A 127 7.23 -8.21 2.70
C ARG A 127 7.06 -7.18 1.58
N SER A 128 6.27 -6.13 1.82
CA SER A 128 6.05 -5.07 0.84
C SER A 128 7.32 -4.24 0.60
N GLU A 129 8.07 -3.92 1.67
CA GLU A 129 9.38 -3.28 1.57
C GLU A 129 10.35 -4.14 0.74
N GLU A 130 10.41 -5.45 0.96
CA GLU A 130 11.31 -6.33 0.20
C GLU A 130 10.92 -6.40 -1.28
N LYS A 131 9.64 -6.59 -1.62
CA LYS A 131 9.18 -6.58 -3.01
C LYS A 131 9.50 -5.26 -3.73
N ILE A 132 9.24 -4.12 -3.10
CA ILE A 132 9.55 -2.80 -3.69
C ILE A 132 11.05 -2.57 -3.76
N SER A 133 11.82 -3.05 -2.77
CA SER A 133 13.29 -3.04 -2.81
C SER A 133 13.84 -3.74 -4.03
N GLU A 134 13.27 -4.90 -4.37
CA GLU A 134 13.67 -5.65 -5.55
C GLU A 134 13.37 -4.88 -6.86
N ILE A 135 12.19 -4.27 -6.97
CA ILE A 135 11.84 -3.42 -8.11
C ILE A 135 12.84 -2.26 -8.24
N ILE A 136 13.19 -1.61 -7.14
CA ILE A 136 14.16 -0.49 -7.14
C ILE A 136 15.55 -0.98 -7.54
N ARG A 137 16.06 -2.06 -6.94
CA ARG A 137 17.37 -2.63 -7.29
C ARG A 137 17.46 -2.98 -8.78
N ASN A 138 16.36 -3.47 -9.37
CA ASN A 138 16.28 -3.77 -10.80
C ASN A 138 16.12 -2.51 -11.68
N SER A 139 15.83 -1.37 -11.07
CA SER A 139 15.61 -0.10 -11.77
C SER A 139 16.80 0.85 -11.70
N ILE A 140 17.87 0.51 -10.97
CA ILE A 140 19.06 1.36 -10.81
C ILE A 140 20.29 0.72 -11.47
N PRO A 141 21.26 1.53 -11.98
CA PRO A 141 22.55 1.04 -12.46
C PRO A 141 23.33 0.31 -11.36
N GLU A 142 24.15 -0.67 -11.76
CA GLU A 142 24.99 -1.45 -10.83
C GLU A 142 25.87 -0.56 -9.93
N SER A 143 26.41 0.51 -10.51
CA SER A 143 27.26 1.50 -9.79
C SER A 143 26.57 2.21 -8.63
N LEU A 144 25.23 2.21 -8.59
CA LEU A 144 24.45 2.84 -7.51
C LEU A 144 23.95 1.84 -6.46
N LYS A 145 24.05 0.53 -6.72
CA LYS A 145 23.53 -0.51 -5.83
C LYS A 145 24.25 -0.59 -4.49
N GLU A 146 25.57 -0.39 -4.48
CA GLU A 146 26.36 -0.42 -3.23
C GLU A 146 25.94 0.68 -2.25
N GLY A 147 25.64 1.89 -2.76
CA GLY A 147 25.19 3.02 -1.92
C GLY A 147 23.75 2.91 -1.41
N LEU A 148 22.99 1.91 -1.88
CA LEU A 148 21.58 1.68 -1.52
C LEU A 148 21.38 0.36 -0.75
N ALA A 149 22.49 -0.27 -0.28
CA ALA A 149 22.50 -1.62 0.30
C ALA A 149 21.62 -1.78 1.54
N ASP A 150 21.41 -0.73 2.33
CA ASP A 150 20.76 -0.80 3.64
C ASP A 150 19.25 -0.54 3.63
N ASN A 151 18.58 -0.60 2.47
CA ASN A 151 17.15 -0.30 2.33
C ASN A 151 16.71 1.10 2.84
N ILE A 152 17.65 1.99 3.20
CA ILE A 152 17.36 3.32 3.76
C ILE A 152 16.52 4.16 2.78
N LEU A 153 16.87 4.13 1.48
CA LEU A 153 16.12 4.86 0.46
C LEU A 153 14.70 4.32 0.30
N ILE A 154 14.55 3.01 0.40
CA ILE A 154 13.25 2.34 0.31
C ILE A 154 12.39 2.71 1.52
N HIS A 155 12.97 2.63 2.70
CA HIS A 155 12.28 3.06 3.92
C HIS A 155 11.86 4.54 3.86
N PHE A 156 12.72 5.40 3.33
CA PHE A 156 12.35 6.80 3.07
C PHE A 156 11.17 6.93 2.10
N PHE A 157 11.11 6.11 1.04
CA PHE A 157 9.98 6.15 0.10
C PHE A 157 8.68 5.68 0.75
N PHE A 158 8.72 4.69 1.64
CA PHE A 158 7.54 4.28 2.42
C PHE A 158 7.06 5.39 3.35
N MET A 159 7.97 6.03 4.09
CA MET A 159 7.59 7.16 4.94
C MET A 159 7.02 8.34 4.14
N ALA A 160 7.59 8.61 2.97
CA ALA A 160 7.07 9.63 2.07
C ALA A 160 5.68 9.25 1.53
N GLN A 161 5.49 7.98 1.15
CA GLN A 161 4.21 7.47 0.66
C GLN A 161 3.11 7.62 1.71
N ASP A 162 3.36 7.30 2.97
CA ASP A 162 2.42 7.53 4.07
C ASP A 162 1.99 9.00 4.15
N GLY A 163 2.95 9.92 4.01
CA GLY A 163 2.68 11.35 3.94
C GLY A 163 1.81 11.75 2.74
N PHE A 164 2.03 11.14 1.57
CA PHE A 164 1.20 11.38 0.37
C PHE A 164 -0.21 10.83 0.53
N VAL A 165 -0.40 9.66 1.16
CA VAL A 165 -1.73 9.10 1.47
C VAL A 165 -2.50 10.04 2.39
N ILE A 166 -1.89 10.53 3.46
CA ILE A 166 -2.51 11.48 4.39
C ILE A 166 -2.84 12.79 3.68
N ASN A 167 -1.89 13.33 2.92
CA ASN A 167 -2.13 14.56 2.16
C ASN A 167 -3.26 14.40 1.15
N TYR A 168 -3.32 13.29 0.44
CA TYR A 168 -4.39 13.03 -0.53
C TYR A 168 -5.75 12.98 0.15
N ALA A 169 -5.87 12.32 1.29
CA ALA A 169 -7.12 12.24 2.04
C ALA A 169 -7.61 13.61 2.54
N LEU A 170 -6.69 14.54 2.86
CA LEU A 170 -7.02 15.86 3.39
C LEU A 170 -7.23 16.92 2.29
N ASN A 171 -6.43 16.90 1.24
CA ASN A 171 -6.28 18.00 0.28
C ASN A 171 -6.47 17.58 -1.18
N GLY A 172 -6.66 16.28 -1.45
CA GLY A 172 -6.63 15.73 -2.80
C GLY A 172 -5.20 15.61 -3.36
N PRO A 173 -5.06 15.45 -4.69
CA PRO A 173 -3.78 15.20 -5.33
C PRO A 173 -2.79 16.36 -5.13
N SER A 174 -1.55 16.03 -4.75
CA SER A 174 -0.48 17.03 -4.59
C SER A 174 0.00 17.53 -5.95
N ARG A 175 -0.04 18.84 -6.16
CA ARG A 175 0.48 19.50 -7.38
C ARG A 175 2.01 19.46 -7.50
N ARG A 176 2.71 18.99 -6.47
CA ARG A 176 4.18 18.96 -6.40
C ARG A 176 4.77 17.59 -6.69
N VAL A 177 3.95 16.54 -6.92
CA VAL A 177 4.44 15.17 -7.13
C VAL A 177 5.46 15.12 -8.27
N ASP A 178 5.15 15.68 -9.43
CA ASP A 178 6.07 15.64 -10.58
C ASP A 178 7.41 16.32 -10.27
N ALA A 179 7.39 17.48 -9.61
CA ALA A 179 8.62 18.20 -9.24
C ALA A 179 9.46 17.43 -8.19
N ILE A 180 8.79 16.76 -7.24
CA ILE A 180 9.45 15.90 -6.24
C ILE A 180 10.07 14.69 -6.91
N VAL A 181 9.34 14.00 -7.77
CA VAL A 181 9.83 12.85 -8.52
C VAL A 181 11.02 13.23 -9.41
N ASP A 182 10.96 14.39 -10.10
CA ASP A 182 12.08 14.91 -10.89
C ASP A 182 13.32 15.18 -10.05
N LEU A 183 13.14 15.79 -8.88
CA LEU A 183 14.22 16.06 -7.95
C LEU A 183 14.86 14.74 -7.46
N LEU A 184 14.07 13.79 -6.99
CA LEU A 184 14.55 12.49 -6.52
C LEU A 184 15.30 11.74 -7.62
N CYS A 185 14.75 11.68 -8.84
CA CYS A 185 15.46 11.08 -9.97
C CYS A 185 16.78 11.77 -10.28
N LYS A 186 16.85 13.12 -10.18
CA LYS A 186 18.12 13.84 -10.33
C LYS A 186 19.12 13.48 -9.23
N MET A 187 18.67 13.42 -7.99
CA MET A 187 19.55 13.07 -6.86
C MET A 187 20.09 11.64 -6.99
N ILE A 188 19.24 10.68 -7.39
CA ILE A 188 19.63 9.27 -7.50
C ILE A 188 20.57 9.02 -8.68
N PHE A 189 20.29 9.58 -9.86
CA PHE A 189 21.01 9.25 -11.09
C PHE A 189 22.12 10.22 -11.47
N ASN A 190 22.23 11.39 -10.84
CA ASN A 190 23.29 12.37 -11.09
C ASN A 190 24.25 12.52 -9.89
N SER A 191 24.09 11.74 -8.81
CA SER A 191 25.10 11.68 -7.75
C SER A 191 26.37 11.04 -8.33
N GLU A 192 27.45 11.81 -8.40
CA GLU A 192 28.78 11.27 -8.62
C GLU A 192 29.08 10.24 -7.52
N PRO A 193 29.81 9.13 -7.82
CA PRO A 193 30.21 8.21 -6.79
C PRO A 193 30.96 9.00 -5.70
N VAL A 194 30.56 8.82 -4.45
CA VAL A 194 31.28 9.41 -3.31
C VAL A 194 32.65 8.77 -3.31
N ASP A 195 33.68 9.53 -3.67
CA ASP A 195 35.08 9.13 -3.48
C ASP A 195 35.25 8.80 -1.99
N THR A 196 35.29 7.52 -1.67
CA THR A 196 35.71 7.08 -0.34
C THR A 196 37.19 7.39 -0.23
N PRO A 197 37.62 8.28 0.68
CA PRO A 197 39.05 8.49 0.90
C PRO A 197 39.68 7.18 1.40
N SER A 198 40.68 6.72 0.69
CA SER A 198 41.56 5.59 0.98
C SER A 198 42.32 5.76 2.29
#